data_998d5f924ed1956af381a836ec24581c
#
_entry.id   998d5f924ed1956af381a836ec24581c
#
_cell.length_a   1.000
_cell.length_b   1.000
_cell.length_c   1.000
_cell.angle_alpha   90.00
_cell.angle_beta   90.00
_cell.angle_gamma   90.00
#
_symmetry.space_group_name_H-M   'P 1'
#
loop_
_entity.id
_entity.type
_entity.pdbx_description
1 polymer ?
#
loop_
_entity_poly.entity_id
_entity_poly.type
_entity_poly.pdbx_seq_one_letter_code
_entity_poly.pdbx_strand_id
1 'polypeptide(L)'
;MTTDVNICTRIFSHCHTQPERLALHIPQMQGLNYMGEESLTYGELGERCAQMQSALAKLSLQIGDRVLILARPKINTYILMLALFSLGLVPVLIDRGMSRDRIFASIKASKAKVAIGETSILRLWWLFPPLWTLKRYAFDGSSIGVKDFRKLYAAITPELRCELLAPTAHGLITFTSGSTGTPKGADRTHGSLIEQHLAIRAHGQDTPDDVDSPCFPVVVLHNLCCGISTVM
;
A
#
# COMPACT_ATOMS: atom_id res chain seq x y z
N MET A 1 1.82 29.38 -4.64
CA MET A 1 1.28 28.73 -3.43
C MET A 1 1.21 27.26 -3.71
N THR A 2 2.06 26.45 -3.10
CA THR A 2 1.97 24.99 -3.19
C THR A 2 0.79 24.55 -2.33
N THR A 3 -0.31 24.16 -2.98
CA THR A 3 -1.44 23.58 -2.27
C THR A 3 -1.01 22.23 -1.71
N ASP A 4 -1.28 21.99 -0.44
CA ASP A 4 -1.04 20.69 0.18
C ASP A 4 -1.83 19.61 -0.55
N VAL A 5 -1.22 18.46 -0.68
CA VAL A 5 -1.71 17.37 -1.54
C VAL A 5 -1.63 16.02 -0.83
N ASN A 6 -2.50 15.09 -1.21
CA ASN A 6 -2.37 13.69 -0.90
C ASN A 6 -2.96 12.88 -2.06
N ILE A 7 -2.25 11.86 -2.52
CA ILE A 7 -2.72 11.01 -3.62
C ILE A 7 -4.05 10.33 -3.29
N CYS A 8 -4.32 10.06 -2.01
CA CYS A 8 -5.57 9.43 -1.56
C CYS A 8 -6.79 10.35 -1.62
N THR A 9 -6.63 11.68 -1.71
CA THR A 9 -7.78 12.62 -1.69
C THR A 9 -8.79 12.29 -2.80
N ARG A 10 -8.32 12.01 -4.02
CA ARG A 10 -9.18 11.65 -5.16
C ARG A 10 -9.83 10.30 -4.96
N ILE A 11 -9.06 9.31 -4.48
CA ILE A 11 -9.56 7.93 -4.25
C ILE A 11 -10.66 7.95 -3.20
N PHE A 12 -10.45 8.66 -2.10
CA PHE A 12 -11.44 8.74 -1.01
C PHE A 12 -12.67 9.56 -1.38
N SER A 13 -12.53 10.53 -2.30
CA SER A 13 -13.70 11.17 -2.90
C SER A 13 -14.61 10.14 -3.60
N HIS A 14 -14.04 9.17 -4.33
CA HIS A 14 -14.82 8.10 -4.96
C HIS A 14 -15.46 7.16 -3.94
N CYS A 15 -14.82 6.92 -2.79
CA CYS A 15 -15.43 6.13 -1.71
C CYS A 15 -16.74 6.75 -1.20
N HIS A 16 -16.87 8.07 -1.26
CA HIS A 16 -18.08 8.79 -0.84
C HIS A 16 -19.09 9.00 -1.97
N THR A 17 -18.61 9.30 -3.19
CA THR A 17 -19.50 9.70 -4.29
C THR A 17 -20.04 8.52 -5.10
N GLN A 18 -19.35 7.39 -5.09
CA GLN A 18 -19.74 6.17 -5.83
C GLN A 18 -19.45 4.89 -5.03
N PRO A 19 -19.99 4.74 -3.79
CA PRO A 19 -19.62 3.66 -2.88
C PRO A 19 -19.92 2.26 -3.43
N GLU A 20 -20.99 2.11 -4.22
CA GLU A 20 -21.40 0.81 -4.78
C GLU A 20 -20.55 0.37 -5.99
N ARG A 21 -19.73 1.26 -6.52
CA ARG A 21 -18.92 0.93 -7.69
C ARG A 21 -17.78 0.00 -7.33
N LEU A 22 -17.50 -0.98 -8.18
CA LEU A 22 -16.38 -1.89 -8.04
C LEU A 22 -15.05 -1.10 -8.13
N ALA A 23 -14.18 -1.24 -7.14
CA ALA A 23 -12.87 -0.61 -7.09
C ALA A 23 -11.77 -1.62 -7.46
N LEU A 24 -11.70 -2.74 -6.74
CA LEU A 24 -10.69 -3.76 -6.92
C LEU A 24 -11.33 -5.14 -7.08
N HIS A 25 -10.80 -5.92 -7.99
CA HIS A 25 -11.22 -7.28 -8.26
C HIS A 25 -10.01 -8.17 -8.46
N ILE A 26 -9.90 -9.26 -7.68
CA ILE A 26 -8.82 -10.24 -7.81
C ILE A 26 -9.42 -11.61 -8.03
N PRO A 27 -9.30 -12.18 -9.24
CA PRO A 27 -9.66 -13.57 -9.48
C PRO A 27 -8.71 -14.49 -8.72
N GLN A 28 -9.27 -15.43 -7.98
CA GLN A 28 -8.49 -16.45 -7.28
C GLN A 28 -8.28 -17.63 -8.22
N MET A 29 -7.02 -17.87 -8.56
CA MET A 29 -6.63 -18.94 -9.47
C MET A 29 -5.81 -20.01 -8.76
N GLN A 30 -6.10 -21.29 -9.05
CA GLN A 30 -5.25 -22.42 -8.70
C GLN A 30 -4.73 -23.06 -9.98
N GLY A 31 -3.53 -22.69 -10.39
CA GLY A 31 -3.04 -22.97 -11.74
C GLY A 31 -3.88 -22.23 -12.79
N LEU A 32 -4.51 -22.96 -13.71
CA LEU A 32 -5.45 -22.42 -14.69
C LEU A 32 -6.92 -22.48 -14.26
N ASN A 33 -7.20 -23.05 -13.09
CA ASN A 33 -8.58 -23.21 -12.60
C ASN A 33 -9.00 -21.95 -11.82
N TYR A 34 -10.14 -21.38 -12.19
CA TYR A 34 -10.78 -20.32 -11.44
C TYR A 34 -11.43 -20.90 -10.18
N MET A 35 -11.06 -20.37 -9.02
CA MET A 35 -11.50 -20.82 -7.69
C MET A 35 -12.46 -19.86 -7.01
N GLY A 36 -12.75 -18.71 -7.63
CA GLY A 36 -13.53 -17.64 -7.07
C GLY A 36 -12.86 -16.29 -7.24
N GLU A 37 -13.37 -15.30 -6.56
CA GLU A 37 -12.87 -13.93 -6.64
C GLU A 37 -12.94 -13.22 -5.29
N GLU A 38 -12.09 -12.24 -5.11
CA GLU A 38 -12.19 -11.28 -4.02
C GLU A 38 -12.39 -9.90 -4.66
N SER A 39 -13.49 -9.26 -4.34
CA SER A 39 -13.88 -7.96 -4.89
C SER A 39 -14.11 -6.95 -3.77
N LEU A 40 -13.86 -5.68 -4.04
CA LEU A 40 -14.21 -4.55 -3.19
C LEU A 40 -14.86 -3.46 -4.00
N THR A 41 -15.95 -2.92 -3.48
CA THR A 41 -16.48 -1.64 -3.93
C THR A 41 -15.65 -0.47 -3.38
N TYR A 42 -15.84 0.75 -3.91
CA TYR A 42 -15.20 1.94 -3.35
C TYR A 42 -15.62 2.22 -1.90
N GLY A 43 -16.89 1.97 -1.54
CA GLY A 43 -17.38 2.08 -0.16
C GLY A 43 -16.63 1.13 0.78
N GLU A 44 -16.58 -0.16 0.43
CA GLU A 44 -15.84 -1.17 1.21
C GLU A 44 -14.34 -0.88 1.28
N LEU A 45 -13.73 -0.34 0.19
CA LEU A 45 -12.34 0.10 0.18
C LEU A 45 -12.12 1.20 1.22
N GLY A 46 -13.01 2.19 1.27
CA GLY A 46 -12.98 3.28 2.27
C GLY A 46 -13.08 2.76 3.70
N GLU A 47 -14.05 1.89 3.97
CA GLU A 47 -14.25 1.28 5.29
C GLU A 47 -13.03 0.48 5.75
N ARG A 48 -12.48 -0.38 4.87
CA ARG A 48 -11.27 -1.16 5.19
C ARG A 48 -10.05 -0.28 5.38
N CYS A 49 -9.90 0.82 4.60
CA CYS A 49 -8.85 1.81 4.82
C CYS A 49 -9.00 2.47 6.19
N ALA A 50 -10.20 2.90 6.59
CA ALA A 50 -10.46 3.51 7.89
C ALA A 50 -10.14 2.57 9.06
N GLN A 51 -10.50 1.28 8.94
CA GLN A 51 -10.10 0.26 9.92
C GLN A 51 -8.59 0.11 10.01
N MET A 52 -7.90 0.08 8.87
CA MET A 52 -6.43 0.00 8.81
C MET A 52 -5.78 1.22 9.45
N GLN A 53 -6.31 2.43 9.18
CA GLN A 53 -5.88 3.69 9.81
C GLN A 53 -6.02 3.63 11.34
N SER A 54 -7.12 3.06 11.86
CA SER A 54 -7.33 2.90 13.30
C SER A 54 -6.26 2.05 13.98
N ALA A 55 -5.79 1.02 13.31
CA ALA A 55 -4.70 0.19 13.80
C ALA A 55 -3.35 0.91 13.74
N LEU A 56 -3.08 1.60 12.63
CA LEU A 56 -1.84 2.39 12.46
C LEU A 56 -1.71 3.47 13.52
N ALA A 57 -2.81 4.15 13.90
CA ALA A 57 -2.82 5.17 14.94
C ALA A 57 -2.34 4.62 16.31
N LYS A 58 -2.54 3.31 16.59
CA LYS A 58 -2.08 2.67 17.82
C LYS A 58 -0.58 2.31 17.81
N LEU A 59 0.12 2.52 16.69
CA LEU A 59 1.54 2.21 16.57
C LEU A 59 2.46 3.38 16.93
N SER A 60 1.92 4.53 17.31
CA SER A 60 2.68 5.75 17.64
C SER A 60 3.61 6.18 16.50
N LEU A 61 3.16 6.04 15.26
CA LEU A 61 3.87 6.49 14.07
C LEU A 61 3.54 7.96 13.79
N GLN A 62 4.50 8.68 13.23
CA GLN A 62 4.38 10.08 12.86
C GLN A 62 4.47 10.25 11.33
N ILE A 63 3.94 11.35 10.80
CA ILE A 63 4.08 11.71 9.39
C ILE A 63 5.54 11.59 8.96
N GLY A 64 5.78 10.95 7.82
CA GLY A 64 7.12 10.63 7.29
C GLY A 64 7.75 9.34 7.82
N ASP A 65 7.14 8.69 8.82
CA ASP A 65 7.64 7.40 9.31
C ASP A 65 7.46 6.30 8.26
N ARG A 66 8.49 5.48 8.12
CA ARG A 66 8.58 4.43 7.11
C ARG A 66 8.07 3.10 7.64
N VAL A 67 7.20 2.47 6.85
CA VAL A 67 6.59 1.17 7.15
C VAL A 67 7.00 0.17 6.06
N LEU A 68 7.74 -0.86 6.46
CA LEU A 68 8.14 -1.93 5.55
C LEU A 68 6.96 -2.86 5.29
N ILE A 69 6.57 -3.01 4.02
CA ILE A 69 5.50 -3.91 3.60
C ILE A 69 6.10 -5.23 3.13
N LEU A 70 5.74 -6.33 3.80
CA LEU A 70 6.18 -7.68 3.50
C LEU A 70 4.96 -8.56 3.15
N ALA A 71 4.38 -8.29 1.98
CA ALA A 71 3.20 -8.94 1.49
C ALA A 71 3.25 -9.14 -0.03
N ARG A 72 2.41 -10.03 -0.54
CA ARG A 72 2.14 -10.16 -1.98
C ARG A 72 1.17 -9.07 -2.43
N PRO A 73 1.16 -8.69 -3.72
CA PRO A 73 0.18 -7.75 -4.27
C PRO A 73 -1.22 -8.39 -4.24
N LYS A 74 -1.97 -8.09 -3.18
CA LYS A 74 -3.35 -8.50 -2.91
C LYS A 74 -4.12 -7.30 -2.38
N ILE A 75 -5.45 -7.39 -2.33
CA ILE A 75 -6.34 -6.33 -1.85
C ILE A 75 -5.84 -5.72 -0.52
N ASN A 76 -5.53 -6.54 0.48
CA ASN A 76 -5.05 -6.04 1.77
C ASN A 76 -3.75 -5.24 1.69
N THR A 77 -2.89 -5.53 0.71
CA THR A 77 -1.65 -4.77 0.48
C THR A 77 -1.95 -3.38 -0.04
N TYR A 78 -2.88 -3.25 -0.98
CA TYR A 78 -3.31 -1.95 -1.51
C TYR A 78 -4.05 -1.13 -0.45
N ILE A 79 -4.94 -1.75 0.34
CA ILE A 79 -5.59 -1.09 1.48
C ILE A 79 -4.56 -0.55 2.46
N LEU A 80 -3.55 -1.35 2.83
CA LEU A 80 -2.47 -0.91 3.71
C LEU A 80 -1.69 0.26 3.09
N MET A 81 -1.36 0.20 1.80
CA MET A 81 -0.66 1.29 1.11
C MET A 81 -1.49 2.58 1.13
N LEU A 82 -2.79 2.50 0.81
CA LEU A 82 -3.68 3.66 0.83
C LEU A 82 -3.83 4.23 2.24
N ALA A 83 -3.98 3.38 3.25
CA ALA A 83 -4.03 3.82 4.65
C ALA A 83 -2.72 4.51 5.09
N LEU A 84 -1.56 4.03 4.63
CA LEU A 84 -0.27 4.67 4.91
C LEU A 84 -0.15 6.01 4.19
N PHE A 85 -0.44 6.07 2.89
CA PHE A 85 -0.43 7.33 2.13
C PHE A 85 -1.32 8.38 2.75
N SER A 86 -2.56 7.99 3.10
CA SER A 86 -3.54 8.92 3.64
C SER A 86 -3.15 9.54 4.99
N LEU A 87 -2.37 8.81 5.79
CA LEU A 87 -1.84 9.30 7.08
C LEU A 87 -0.45 9.94 6.96
N GLY A 88 0.07 10.14 5.75
CA GLY A 88 1.42 10.66 5.54
C GLY A 88 2.53 9.74 6.00
N LEU A 89 2.24 8.45 6.17
CA LEU A 89 3.24 7.41 6.42
C LEU A 89 3.82 6.91 5.10
N VAL A 90 5.06 6.45 5.12
CA VAL A 90 5.79 6.09 3.90
C VAL A 90 5.88 4.57 3.75
N PRO A 91 5.08 3.94 2.88
CA PRO A 91 5.26 2.54 2.55
C PRO A 91 6.62 2.30 1.90
N VAL A 92 7.28 1.23 2.32
CA VAL A 92 8.54 0.77 1.75
C VAL A 92 8.33 -0.61 1.17
N LEU A 93 8.59 -0.75 -0.13
CA LEU A 93 8.50 -2.00 -0.86
C LEU A 93 9.90 -2.46 -1.27
N ILE A 94 10.16 -3.75 -1.15
CA ILE A 94 11.42 -4.38 -1.55
C ILE A 94 11.10 -5.46 -2.58
N ASP A 95 11.78 -5.41 -3.72
CA ASP A 95 11.65 -6.41 -4.76
C ASP A 95 12.11 -7.78 -4.23
N ARG A 96 11.23 -8.76 -4.31
CA ARG A 96 11.45 -10.12 -3.82
C ARG A 96 12.41 -10.93 -4.70
N GLY A 97 12.66 -10.48 -5.93
CA GLY A 97 13.63 -11.08 -6.85
C GLY A 97 15.08 -10.77 -6.50
N MET A 98 15.33 -9.95 -5.48
CA MET A 98 16.69 -9.64 -5.04
C MET A 98 17.34 -10.81 -4.30
N SER A 99 18.70 -10.86 -4.34
CA SER A 99 19.46 -11.74 -3.47
C SER A 99 19.26 -11.41 -2.00
N ARG A 100 19.46 -12.39 -1.12
CA ARG A 100 19.29 -12.26 0.33
C ARG A 100 20.08 -11.07 0.90
N ASP A 101 21.33 -10.90 0.49
CA ASP A 101 22.18 -9.81 0.99
C ASP A 101 21.67 -8.43 0.58
N ARG A 102 21.12 -8.32 -0.63
CA ARG A 102 20.47 -7.09 -1.11
C ARG A 102 19.19 -6.80 -0.36
N ILE A 103 18.37 -7.82 -0.07
CA ILE A 103 17.19 -7.66 0.79
C ILE A 103 17.59 -7.15 2.17
N PHE A 104 18.64 -7.71 2.78
CA PHE A 104 19.15 -7.26 4.09
C PHE A 104 19.60 -5.79 4.04
N ALA A 105 20.37 -5.44 3.03
CA ALA A 105 20.85 -4.07 2.84
C ALA A 105 19.66 -3.10 2.60
N SER A 106 18.63 -3.51 1.83
CA SER A 106 17.42 -2.71 1.58
C SER A 106 16.60 -2.50 2.86
N ILE A 107 16.39 -3.55 3.67
CA ILE A 107 15.68 -3.43 4.95
C ILE A 107 16.42 -2.45 5.86
N LYS A 108 17.74 -2.56 5.97
CA LYS A 108 18.56 -1.65 6.77
C LYS A 108 18.51 -0.21 6.24
N ALA A 109 18.65 -0.03 4.93
CA ALA A 109 18.61 1.28 4.28
C ALA A 109 17.22 1.92 4.35
N SER A 110 16.16 1.14 4.44
CA SER A 110 14.78 1.63 4.54
C SER A 110 14.54 2.50 5.77
N LYS A 111 15.28 2.25 6.87
CA LYS A 111 15.04 2.88 8.17
C LYS A 111 13.59 2.78 8.63
N ALA A 112 12.90 1.70 8.27
CA ALA A 112 11.53 1.45 8.67
C ALA A 112 11.40 1.33 10.19
N LYS A 113 10.31 1.81 10.77
CA LYS A 113 10.01 1.69 12.21
C LYS A 113 9.25 0.41 12.54
N VAL A 114 8.50 -0.11 11.58
CA VAL A 114 7.65 -1.29 11.74
C VAL A 114 7.60 -2.06 10.42
N ALA A 115 7.40 -3.38 10.51
CA ALA A 115 7.11 -4.23 9.36
C ALA A 115 5.67 -4.74 9.46
N ILE A 116 4.90 -4.59 8.39
CA ILE A 116 3.51 -5.07 8.29
C ILE A 116 3.39 -5.94 7.04
N GLY A 117 2.70 -7.07 7.15
CA GLY A 117 2.56 -7.93 5.96
C GLY A 117 1.78 -9.22 6.22
N GLU A 118 2.08 -10.25 5.42
CA GLU A 118 1.47 -11.58 5.55
C GLU A 118 2.21 -12.43 6.58
N THR A 119 1.45 -13.20 7.38
CA THR A 119 2.00 -14.16 8.35
C THR A 119 2.95 -15.15 7.68
N SER A 120 2.60 -15.63 6.48
CA SER A 120 3.41 -16.59 5.70
C SER A 120 4.83 -16.10 5.41
N ILE A 121 5.02 -14.79 5.25
CA ILE A 121 6.30 -14.16 4.98
C ILE A 121 6.96 -13.76 6.32
N LEU A 122 6.22 -13.08 7.17
CA LEU A 122 6.74 -12.55 8.44
C LEU A 122 7.16 -13.63 9.44
N ARG A 123 6.58 -14.84 9.40
CA ARG A 123 6.99 -15.95 10.28
C ARG A 123 8.45 -16.34 10.11
N LEU A 124 9.09 -15.96 8.98
CA LEU A 124 10.50 -16.23 8.69
C LEU A 124 11.43 -15.09 9.14
N TRP A 125 10.93 -14.12 9.92
CA TRP A 125 11.67 -12.91 10.33
C TRP A 125 13.02 -13.22 10.99
N TRP A 126 13.14 -14.32 11.68
CA TRP A 126 14.37 -14.74 12.37
C TRP A 126 15.52 -15.04 11.40
N LEU A 127 15.23 -15.37 10.14
CA LEU A 127 16.22 -15.52 9.05
C LEU A 127 16.76 -14.18 8.53
N PHE A 128 16.14 -13.08 8.94
CA PHE A 128 16.43 -11.73 8.44
C PHE A 128 16.86 -10.81 9.60
N PRO A 129 18.17 -10.80 9.99
CA PRO A 129 18.65 -10.00 11.11
C PRO A 129 18.18 -8.53 11.11
N PRO A 130 18.07 -7.82 9.97
CA PRO A 130 17.54 -6.45 9.97
C PRO A 130 16.09 -6.32 10.46
N LEU A 131 15.30 -7.41 10.49
CA LEU A 131 13.94 -7.41 11.03
C LEU A 131 13.90 -7.60 12.56
N TRP A 132 15.01 -7.98 13.21
CA TRP A 132 14.99 -8.32 14.64
C TRP A 132 14.63 -7.13 15.52
N THR A 133 15.02 -5.94 15.11
CA THR A 133 14.75 -4.69 15.84
C THR A 133 13.39 -4.10 15.55
N LEU A 134 12.69 -4.58 14.51
CA LEU A 134 11.39 -4.04 14.12
C LEU A 134 10.24 -4.72 14.87
N LYS A 135 9.22 -3.96 15.23
CA LYS A 135 7.92 -4.52 15.57
C LYS A 135 7.29 -5.09 14.30
N ARG A 136 6.72 -6.30 14.38
CA ARG A 136 6.16 -7.03 13.24
C ARG A 136 4.70 -7.32 13.46
N TYR A 137 3.89 -6.99 12.46
CA TYR A 137 2.43 -7.18 12.48
C TYR A 137 1.98 -7.87 11.20
N ALA A 138 1.12 -8.88 11.30
CA ALA A 138 0.50 -9.51 10.15
C ALA A 138 -0.99 -9.21 10.09
N PHE A 139 -1.50 -8.91 8.90
CA PHE A 139 -2.92 -8.59 8.69
C PHE A 139 -3.79 -9.83 8.46
N ASP A 140 -3.22 -11.01 8.45
CA ASP A 140 -3.89 -12.30 8.22
C ASP A 140 -3.71 -13.31 9.36
N GLY A 141 -3.12 -12.89 10.49
CA GLY A 141 -2.93 -13.75 11.65
C GLY A 141 -1.80 -13.32 12.57
N SER A 142 -1.24 -14.28 13.30
CA SER A 142 -0.08 -14.09 14.18
C SER A 142 0.85 -15.28 14.12
N SER A 143 2.09 -15.09 14.55
CA SER A 143 3.10 -16.14 14.69
C SER A 143 4.09 -15.73 15.79
N ILE A 144 5.05 -16.60 16.13
CA ILE A 144 6.09 -16.28 17.12
C ILE A 144 6.83 -15.01 16.70
N GLY A 145 6.79 -13.97 17.55
CA GLY A 145 7.40 -12.66 17.27
C GLY A 145 6.67 -11.78 16.25
N VAL A 146 5.47 -12.18 15.79
CA VAL A 146 4.62 -11.43 14.86
C VAL A 146 3.22 -11.29 15.47
N LYS A 147 2.78 -10.05 15.68
CA LYS A 147 1.47 -9.76 16.28
C LYS A 147 0.38 -9.72 15.20
N ASP A 148 -0.84 -10.10 15.57
CA ASP A 148 -2.02 -9.93 14.70
C ASP A 148 -2.41 -8.46 14.65
N PHE A 149 -2.31 -7.86 13.46
CA PHE A 149 -2.62 -6.45 13.22
C PHE A 149 -4.10 -6.13 13.40
N ARG A 150 -4.98 -7.09 13.11
CA ARG A 150 -6.43 -6.94 13.22
C ARG A 150 -6.90 -6.72 14.66
N LYS A 151 -6.13 -7.19 15.66
CA LYS A 151 -6.39 -6.91 17.08
C LYS A 151 -6.24 -5.43 17.46
N LEU A 152 -5.67 -4.63 16.57
CA LEU A 152 -5.55 -3.18 16.72
C LEU A 152 -6.71 -2.43 16.07
N TYR A 153 -7.61 -3.07 15.31
CA TYR A 153 -8.74 -2.40 14.71
C TYR A 153 -9.66 -1.79 15.76
N ALA A 154 -10.32 -0.70 15.41
CA ALA A 154 -11.35 -0.11 16.25
C ALA A 154 -12.59 -1.04 16.27
N ALA A 155 -13.32 -1.03 17.39
CA ALA A 155 -14.57 -1.80 17.52
C ALA A 155 -15.67 -1.26 16.59
N ILE A 156 -15.66 0.05 16.35
CA ILE A 156 -16.54 0.75 15.40
C ILE A 156 -15.65 1.32 14.31
N THR A 157 -16.05 1.17 13.06
CA THR A 157 -15.31 1.72 11.92
C THR A 157 -15.22 3.24 12.05
N PRO A 158 -14.01 3.82 12.15
CA PRO A 158 -13.85 5.25 12.30
C PRO A 158 -14.09 5.96 10.96
N GLU A 159 -14.17 7.27 11.02
CA GLU A 159 -14.18 8.10 9.83
C GLU A 159 -12.87 7.95 9.04
N LEU A 160 -13.00 7.89 7.72
CA LEU A 160 -11.88 7.82 6.78
C LEU A 160 -11.13 9.16 6.76
N ARG A 161 -9.84 9.15 7.04
CA ARG A 161 -8.99 10.35 7.14
C ARG A 161 -8.04 10.47 5.97
N CYS A 162 -7.72 11.70 5.62
CA CYS A 162 -6.70 12.01 4.61
C CYS A 162 -5.95 13.27 5.02
N GLU A 163 -4.70 13.12 5.44
CA GLU A 163 -3.84 14.23 5.84
C GLU A 163 -3.38 15.00 4.59
N LEU A 164 -3.44 16.30 4.63
CA LEU A 164 -2.89 17.18 3.60
C LEU A 164 -1.39 17.38 3.86
N LEU A 165 -0.59 17.18 2.83
CA LEU A 165 0.87 17.11 2.92
C LEU A 165 1.52 18.04 1.89
N ALA A 166 2.69 18.55 2.20
CA ALA A 166 3.49 19.25 1.20
C ALA A 166 3.75 18.34 -0.02
N PRO A 167 3.74 18.84 -1.26
CA PRO A 167 4.02 18.04 -2.46
C PRO A 167 5.36 17.31 -2.42
N THR A 168 6.32 17.84 -1.66
CA THR A 168 7.64 17.24 -1.44
C THR A 168 7.67 16.16 -0.36
N ALA A 169 6.55 15.94 0.37
CA ALA A 169 6.48 14.87 1.36
C ALA A 169 6.67 13.50 0.72
N HIS A 170 7.45 12.66 1.36
CA HIS A 170 7.70 11.29 0.90
C HIS A 170 6.38 10.50 0.83
N GLY A 171 6.14 9.85 -0.29
CA GLY A 171 4.95 9.03 -0.51
C GLY A 171 5.27 7.54 -0.57
N LEU A 172 6.28 7.13 -1.34
CA LEU A 172 6.58 5.71 -1.57
C LEU A 172 8.08 5.52 -1.78
N ILE A 173 8.65 4.53 -1.11
CA ILE A 173 10.04 4.09 -1.35
C ILE A 173 10.01 2.66 -1.92
N THR A 174 10.64 2.46 -3.07
CA THR A 174 10.76 1.12 -3.68
C THR A 174 12.23 0.77 -3.89
N PHE A 175 12.67 -0.37 -3.35
CA PHE A 175 13.99 -0.92 -3.62
C PHE A 175 13.91 -1.95 -4.73
N THR A 176 14.70 -1.76 -5.79
CA THR A 176 14.77 -2.63 -6.96
C THR A 176 16.15 -3.24 -7.13
N SER A 177 16.21 -4.30 -7.93
CA SER A 177 17.41 -5.12 -8.13
C SER A 177 18.59 -4.47 -8.88
N GLY A 178 18.59 -3.14 -9.10
CA GLY A 178 19.57 -2.37 -9.86
C GLY A 178 20.95 -3.02 -10.13
N SER A 179 21.58 -2.67 -11.23
CA SER A 179 22.83 -3.29 -11.72
C SER A 179 24.07 -3.02 -10.84
N THR A 180 24.06 -2.02 -9.97
CA THR A 180 25.17 -1.65 -9.08
C THR A 180 24.96 -2.25 -7.69
N GLY A 181 25.98 -2.89 -7.11
CA GLY A 181 25.94 -3.73 -5.90
C GLY A 181 25.19 -3.23 -4.66
N THR A 182 25.01 -1.91 -4.48
CA THR A 182 24.28 -1.33 -3.35
C THR A 182 22.81 -1.09 -3.72
N PRO A 183 21.83 -1.56 -2.92
CA PRO A 183 20.42 -1.31 -3.20
C PRO A 183 20.11 0.18 -3.23
N LYS A 184 19.49 0.64 -4.31
CA LYS A 184 19.00 2.02 -4.44
C LYS A 184 17.50 2.03 -4.21
N GLY A 185 17.03 2.85 -3.27
CA GLY A 185 15.62 3.12 -3.07
C GLY A 185 15.19 4.26 -3.99
N ALA A 186 14.21 4.00 -4.86
CA ALA A 186 13.52 5.08 -5.57
C ALA A 186 12.50 5.70 -4.61
N ASP A 187 12.70 6.96 -4.30
CA ASP A 187 11.85 7.74 -3.40
C ASP A 187 10.91 8.62 -4.24
N ARG A 188 9.62 8.40 -4.08
CA ARG A 188 8.57 9.17 -4.74
C ARG A 188 7.82 10.01 -3.72
N THR A 189 7.67 11.30 -4.01
CA THR A 189 6.86 12.20 -3.20
C THR A 189 5.38 12.12 -3.56
N HIS A 190 4.49 12.62 -2.70
CA HIS A 190 3.07 12.74 -3.02
C HIS A 190 2.84 13.56 -4.29
N GLY A 191 3.58 14.66 -4.47
CA GLY A 191 3.55 15.45 -5.71
C GLY A 191 3.93 14.62 -6.93
N SER A 192 5.02 13.84 -6.86
CA SER A 192 5.44 13.01 -8.01
C SER A 192 4.44 11.90 -8.35
N LEU A 193 3.74 11.34 -7.37
CA LEU A 193 2.68 10.35 -7.59
C LEU A 193 1.46 10.98 -8.27
N ILE A 194 1.11 12.22 -7.88
CA ILE A 194 0.01 12.98 -8.50
C ILE A 194 0.38 13.38 -9.93
N GLU A 195 1.58 13.90 -10.17
CA GLU A 195 2.04 14.25 -11.51
C GLU A 195 2.06 13.02 -12.44
N GLN A 196 2.47 11.88 -11.93
CA GLN A 196 2.43 10.62 -12.68
C GLN A 196 0.99 10.23 -13.03
N HIS A 197 0.04 10.33 -12.09
CA HIS A 197 -1.37 10.12 -12.35
C HIS A 197 -1.90 11.07 -13.41
N LEU A 198 -1.59 12.37 -13.31
CA LEU A 198 -2.02 13.37 -14.26
C LEU A 198 -1.43 13.17 -15.66
N ALA A 199 -0.16 12.74 -15.75
CA ALA A 199 0.48 12.41 -17.01
C ALA A 199 -0.19 11.21 -17.71
N ILE A 200 -0.51 10.14 -16.97
CA ILE A 200 -1.24 9.00 -17.53
C ILE A 200 -2.62 9.46 -18.02
N ARG A 201 -3.36 10.20 -17.19
CA ARG A 201 -4.69 10.71 -17.54
C ARG A 201 -4.69 11.62 -18.77
N ALA A 202 -3.63 12.43 -18.98
CA ALA A 202 -3.53 13.32 -20.14
C ALA A 202 -3.36 12.57 -21.46
N HIS A 203 -2.89 11.34 -21.44
CA HIS A 203 -2.64 10.52 -22.63
C HIS A 203 -3.63 9.34 -22.76
N GLY A 204 -4.31 8.98 -21.66
CA GLY A 204 -5.37 7.99 -21.66
C GLY A 204 -6.71 8.58 -22.13
N GLN A 205 -7.56 7.71 -22.64
CA GLN A 205 -8.97 8.03 -22.94
C GLN A 205 -9.88 7.37 -21.88
N ASP A 206 -9.37 7.26 -20.65
CA ASP A 206 -10.04 6.54 -19.57
C ASP A 206 -11.37 7.20 -19.21
N THR A 207 -12.42 6.42 -19.22
CA THR A 207 -13.75 6.81 -18.76
C THR A 207 -14.07 6.10 -17.44
N PRO A 208 -14.93 6.67 -16.59
CA PRO A 208 -15.34 5.99 -15.36
C PRO A 208 -15.92 4.59 -15.60
N ASP A 209 -16.49 4.31 -16.76
CA ASP A 209 -17.13 3.01 -17.05
C ASP A 209 -16.14 1.92 -17.49
N ASP A 210 -14.87 2.27 -17.63
CA ASP A 210 -13.85 1.30 -17.99
C ASP A 210 -13.53 0.33 -16.85
N VAL A 211 -13.06 -0.86 -17.25
CA VAL A 211 -12.47 -1.88 -16.38
C VAL A 211 -11.08 -2.15 -16.92
N ASP A 212 -10.07 -1.91 -16.11
CA ASP A 212 -8.67 -2.09 -16.52
C ASP A 212 -7.99 -3.24 -15.74
N SER A 213 -7.09 -3.94 -16.44
CA SER A 213 -6.25 -4.98 -15.85
C SER A 213 -4.77 -4.60 -15.96
N PRO A 214 -4.28 -3.79 -15.02
CA PRO A 214 -2.95 -3.22 -15.08
C PRO A 214 -1.84 -4.22 -14.78
N CYS A 215 -0.76 -4.20 -15.56
CA CYS A 215 0.44 -4.97 -15.29
C CYS A 215 1.34 -4.35 -14.20
N PHE A 216 1.12 -3.07 -13.84
CA PHE A 216 1.97 -2.35 -12.91
C PHE A 216 1.18 -1.74 -11.75
N PRO A 217 1.69 -1.84 -10.51
CA PRO A 217 1.00 -1.31 -9.32
C PRO A 217 0.70 0.20 -9.39
N VAL A 218 1.51 0.97 -10.12
CA VAL A 218 1.28 2.41 -10.29
C VAL A 218 0.02 2.70 -11.12
N VAL A 219 -0.33 1.83 -12.06
CA VAL A 219 -1.56 1.97 -12.84
C VAL A 219 -2.78 1.63 -11.98
N VAL A 220 -2.67 0.68 -11.05
CA VAL A 220 -3.72 0.44 -10.04
C VAL A 220 -4.04 1.72 -9.26
N LEU A 221 -3.00 2.44 -8.82
CA LEU A 221 -3.18 3.71 -8.10
C LEU A 221 -3.83 4.77 -9.00
N HIS A 222 -3.43 4.84 -10.27
CA HIS A 222 -4.04 5.72 -11.28
C HIS A 222 -5.52 5.41 -11.46
N ASN A 223 -5.88 4.16 -11.67
CA ASN A 223 -7.27 3.72 -11.86
C ASN A 223 -8.15 4.08 -10.67
N LEU A 224 -7.66 3.82 -9.46
CA LEU A 224 -8.37 4.22 -8.24
C LEU A 224 -8.56 5.73 -8.14
N CYS A 225 -7.60 6.55 -8.61
CA CYS A 225 -7.75 8.01 -8.69
C CYS A 225 -8.77 8.47 -9.75
N CYS A 226 -8.99 7.66 -10.79
CA CYS A 226 -9.98 7.91 -11.84
C CYS A 226 -11.38 7.38 -11.53
N GLY A 227 -11.54 6.57 -10.48
CA GLY A 227 -12.80 5.88 -10.17
C GLY A 227 -13.05 4.67 -11.07
N ILE A 228 -12.01 4.12 -11.70
CA ILE A 228 -12.08 2.98 -12.64
C ILE A 228 -12.00 1.67 -11.84
N SER A 229 -12.77 0.67 -12.27
CA SER A 229 -12.69 -0.69 -11.74
C SER A 229 -11.39 -1.37 -12.18
N THR A 230 -10.68 -2.00 -11.26
CA THR A 230 -9.36 -2.60 -11.51
C THR A 230 -9.37 -4.10 -11.25
N VAL A 231 -9.01 -4.89 -12.25
CA VAL A 231 -8.80 -6.34 -12.17
C VAL A 231 -7.32 -6.63 -12.00
N MET A 232 -6.91 -7.36 -10.95
CA MET A 232 -5.50 -7.62 -10.59
C MET A 232 -5.16 -9.11 -10.63
#